data_ee1b269bcd5451c86d7323dba2fb4505
#
_entry.id   ee1b269bcd5451c86d7323dba2fb4505
#
_cell.length_a   1.000
_cell.length_b   1.000
_cell.length_c   1.000
_cell.angle_alpha   90.00
_cell.angle_beta   90.00
_cell.angle_gamma   90.00
#
_symmetry.space_group_name_H-M   'P 1'
#
loop_
_entity.id
_entity.type
_entity.pdbx_description
1 polymer ?
#
loop_
_entity_poly.entity_id
_entity_poly.type
_entity_poly.pdbx_seq_one_letter_code
_entity_poly.pdbx_strand_id
1 'polypeptide(L)'
;MGEALGQLSERNGKLVAALCCTHYGYCADVFTQAFTTAGRKEVEIINPNEKMAGLLFTPAAAGKFPAPSVVVKVVSRAFLSPEENRSISALLEKDSPKTAQALRSYEQNSDLFPFQRE
;
A
#
# COMPACT_ATOMS: atom_id res chain seq x y z
N MET A 1 -0.76 -15.22 -9.95
CA MET A 1 -2.03 -15.36 -9.20
C MET A 1 -2.85 -16.56 -9.65
N GLY A 2 -3.08 -16.81 -10.95
CA GLY A 2 -3.81 -17.99 -11.44
C GLY A 2 -3.25 -19.30 -10.97
N GLU A 3 -1.93 -19.47 -10.95
CA GLU A 3 -1.24 -20.67 -10.50
C GLU A 3 -1.46 -20.96 -9.00
N ALA A 4 -1.40 -19.93 -8.15
CA ALA A 4 -1.67 -20.07 -6.72
C ALA A 4 -3.14 -20.44 -6.43
N LEU A 5 -4.08 -19.94 -7.22
CA LEU A 5 -5.50 -20.29 -7.10
C LEU A 5 -5.80 -21.73 -7.53
N GLY A 6 -5.01 -22.26 -8.48
CA GLY A 6 -5.12 -23.67 -8.92
C GLY A 6 -4.71 -24.68 -7.85
N GLN A 7 -3.92 -24.27 -6.85
CA GLN A 7 -3.48 -25.13 -5.75
C GLN A 7 -4.49 -25.22 -4.61
N LEU A 8 -5.53 -24.38 -4.60
CA LEU A 8 -6.58 -24.43 -3.58
C LEU A 8 -7.52 -25.60 -3.89
N SER A 9 -7.48 -26.63 -3.07
CA SER A 9 -8.19 -27.90 -3.27
C SER A 9 -9.72 -27.77 -3.18
N GLU A 10 -10.23 -26.80 -2.46
CA GLU A 10 -11.67 -26.61 -2.28
C GLU A 10 -12.17 -25.39 -3.07
N ARG A 11 -13.05 -25.64 -4.04
CA ARG A 11 -13.67 -24.57 -4.85
C ARG A 11 -14.92 -23.95 -4.23
N ASN A 12 -15.50 -24.57 -3.21
CA ASN A 12 -16.83 -24.23 -2.68
C ASN A 12 -16.83 -23.55 -1.30
N GLY A 13 -15.68 -23.22 -0.74
CA GLY A 13 -15.56 -22.55 0.55
C GLY A 13 -15.43 -21.02 0.43
N LYS A 14 -15.77 -20.30 1.51
CA LYS A 14 -15.44 -18.88 1.66
C LYS A 14 -13.92 -18.71 1.63
N LEU A 15 -13.45 -17.90 0.69
CA LEU A 15 -12.03 -17.58 0.58
C LEU A 15 -11.73 -16.27 1.30
N VAL A 16 -10.71 -16.27 2.14
CA VAL A 16 -10.19 -15.06 2.78
C VAL A 16 -8.80 -14.79 2.22
N ALA A 17 -8.61 -13.60 1.66
CA ALA A 17 -7.35 -13.15 1.11
C ALA A 17 -6.81 -11.98 1.93
N ALA A 18 -5.71 -12.19 2.67
CA ALA A 18 -5.03 -11.14 3.40
C ALA A 18 -3.93 -10.49 2.55
N LEU A 19 -3.99 -9.17 2.39
CA LEU A 19 -3.01 -8.39 1.63
C LEU A 19 -1.81 -8.08 2.53
N CYS A 20 -0.86 -9.03 2.64
CA CYS A 20 0.28 -8.93 3.55
C CYS A 20 1.42 -8.01 3.09
N CYS A 21 1.23 -7.27 2.00
CA CYS A 21 2.15 -6.23 1.55
C CYS A 21 1.46 -4.88 1.64
N THR A 22 2.13 -3.87 2.19
CA THR A 22 1.58 -2.52 2.36
C THR A 22 1.10 -1.87 1.06
N HIS A 23 1.71 -2.23 -0.07
CA HIS A 23 1.34 -1.72 -1.39
C HIS A 23 0.09 -2.38 -1.99
N TYR A 24 -0.25 -3.59 -1.57
CA TYR A 24 -1.38 -4.32 -2.14
C TYR A 24 -2.73 -3.68 -1.80
N GLY A 25 -2.82 -2.93 -0.71
CA GLY A 25 -4.02 -2.17 -0.37
C GLY A 25 -4.47 -1.20 -1.46
N TYR A 26 -3.53 -0.61 -2.20
CA TYR A 26 -3.82 0.29 -3.32
C TYR A 26 -4.41 -0.40 -4.55
N CYS A 27 -4.32 -1.73 -4.61
CA CYS A 27 -4.80 -2.56 -5.72
C CYS A 27 -5.83 -3.60 -5.27
N ALA A 28 -6.53 -3.36 -4.18
CA ALA A 28 -7.51 -4.30 -3.61
C ALA A 28 -8.63 -4.66 -4.59
N ASP A 29 -9.05 -3.70 -5.40
CA ASP A 29 -10.03 -3.87 -6.47
C ASP A 29 -9.53 -4.82 -7.57
N VAL A 30 -8.26 -4.73 -7.94
CA VAL A 30 -7.61 -5.62 -8.92
C VAL A 30 -7.59 -7.06 -8.42
N PHE A 31 -7.30 -7.25 -7.12
CA PHE A 31 -7.36 -8.57 -6.49
C PHE A 31 -8.78 -9.13 -6.51
N THR A 32 -9.77 -8.30 -6.14
CA THR A 32 -11.20 -8.68 -6.18
C THR A 32 -11.62 -9.12 -7.58
N GLN A 33 -11.25 -8.36 -8.60
CA GLN A 33 -11.56 -8.68 -9.98
C GLN A 33 -10.87 -9.98 -10.44
N ALA A 34 -9.61 -10.18 -10.06
CA ALA A 34 -8.89 -11.38 -10.41
C ALA A 34 -9.49 -12.65 -9.78
N PHE A 35 -9.94 -12.58 -8.53
CA PHE A 35 -10.64 -13.68 -7.87
C PHE A 35 -11.98 -13.97 -8.54
N THR A 36 -12.74 -12.93 -8.88
CA THR A 36 -14.03 -13.06 -9.57
C THR A 36 -13.84 -13.73 -10.94
N THR A 37 -12.83 -13.30 -11.70
CA THR A 37 -12.49 -13.89 -13.00
C THR A 37 -12.06 -15.36 -12.87
N ALA A 38 -11.43 -15.72 -11.77
CA ALA A 38 -11.06 -17.10 -11.46
C ALA A 38 -12.24 -17.94 -10.93
N GLY A 39 -13.47 -17.41 -10.97
CA GLY A 39 -14.69 -18.12 -10.55
C GLY A 39 -14.92 -18.14 -9.04
N ARG A 40 -14.18 -17.34 -8.27
CA ARG A 40 -14.35 -17.20 -6.82
C ARG A 40 -15.24 -16.02 -6.51
N LYS A 41 -16.53 -16.29 -6.26
CA LYS A 41 -17.54 -15.24 -6.04
C LYS A 41 -17.58 -14.69 -4.61
N GLU A 42 -17.19 -15.52 -3.64
CA GLU A 42 -17.20 -15.15 -2.22
C GLU A 42 -15.77 -15.05 -1.71
N VAL A 43 -15.16 -13.89 -1.90
CA VAL A 43 -13.83 -13.59 -1.39
C VAL A 43 -13.91 -12.42 -0.44
N GLU A 44 -13.46 -12.62 0.79
CA GLU A 44 -13.23 -11.55 1.74
C GLU A 44 -11.78 -11.08 1.61
N ILE A 45 -11.59 -9.82 1.24
CA ILE A 45 -10.25 -9.22 1.21
C ILE A 45 -10.00 -8.48 2.52
N ILE A 46 -8.96 -8.89 3.22
CA ILE A 46 -8.48 -8.22 4.44
C ILE A 46 -7.30 -7.35 4.08
N ASN A 47 -7.44 -6.04 4.27
CA ASN A 47 -6.35 -5.07 4.17
C ASN A 47 -5.87 -4.70 5.59
N PRO A 48 -4.71 -5.22 6.05
CA PRO A 48 -4.20 -4.93 7.39
C PRO A 48 -3.92 -3.44 7.61
N ASN A 49 -3.59 -2.67 6.57
CA ASN A 49 -3.33 -1.25 6.68
C ASN A 49 -4.57 -0.47 7.15
N GLU A 50 -5.75 -0.81 6.67
CA GLU A 50 -7.00 -0.19 7.10
C GLU A 50 -7.30 -0.48 8.58
N LYS A 51 -7.04 -1.71 9.00
CA LYS A 51 -7.20 -2.09 10.40
C LYS A 51 -6.23 -1.33 11.30
N MET A 52 -4.98 -1.22 10.88
CA MET A 52 -3.95 -0.46 11.60
C MET A 52 -4.29 1.04 11.65
N ALA A 53 -4.75 1.62 10.55
CA ALA A 53 -5.20 3.01 10.52
C ALA A 53 -6.35 3.26 11.51
N GLY A 54 -7.32 2.35 11.59
CA GLY A 54 -8.42 2.44 12.55
C GLY A 54 -7.98 2.39 14.02
N LEU A 55 -6.86 1.73 14.34
CA LEU A 55 -6.28 1.72 15.68
C LEU A 55 -5.51 3.02 15.99
N LEU A 56 -4.83 3.61 15.00
CA LEU A 56 -4.03 4.82 15.18
C LEU A 56 -4.89 6.09 15.20
N PHE A 57 -5.92 6.14 14.36
CA PHE A 57 -6.79 7.32 14.20
C PHE A 57 -8.13 7.14 14.92
N THR A 58 -8.07 6.92 16.22
CA THR A 58 -9.29 6.84 17.04
C THR A 58 -9.88 8.23 17.31
N PRO A 59 -11.19 8.35 17.52
CA PRO A 59 -11.81 9.61 17.93
C PRO A 59 -11.18 10.21 19.19
N ALA A 60 -10.70 9.38 20.11
CA ALA A 60 -10.01 9.81 21.33
C ALA A 60 -8.63 10.44 21.05
N ALA A 61 -8.00 10.14 19.92
CA ALA A 61 -6.75 10.74 19.48
C ALA A 61 -6.97 12.01 18.63
N ALA A 62 -8.17 12.15 18.05
CA ALA A 62 -8.52 13.31 17.26
C ALA A 62 -8.64 14.57 18.15
N GLY A 63 -8.07 15.68 17.68
CA GLY A 63 -8.22 16.96 18.35
C GLY A 63 -7.32 17.19 19.57
N LYS A 64 -6.38 16.29 19.90
CA LYS A 64 -5.40 16.54 20.96
C LYS A 64 -4.52 17.76 20.69
N PHE A 65 -4.31 18.09 19.44
CA PHE A 65 -3.50 19.24 19.01
C PHE A 65 -4.29 20.08 18.01
N PRO A 66 -4.38 21.41 18.20
CA PRO A 66 -5.27 22.27 17.40
C PRO A 66 -4.78 22.45 15.94
N ALA A 67 -3.49 22.29 15.69
CA ALA A 67 -2.92 22.48 14.35
C ALA A 67 -1.64 21.65 14.18
N PRO A 68 -1.73 20.41 13.70
CA PRO A 68 -0.53 19.63 13.41
C PRO A 68 0.22 20.22 12.21
N SER A 69 1.52 20.44 12.36
CA SER A 69 2.41 20.76 11.25
C SER A 69 3.07 19.46 10.77
N VAL A 70 2.87 19.14 9.50
CA VAL A 70 3.43 17.92 8.90
C VAL A 70 4.36 18.31 7.75
N VAL A 71 5.63 17.89 7.87
CA VAL A 71 6.63 17.96 6.81
C VAL A 71 6.90 16.55 6.34
N VAL A 72 6.84 16.33 5.02
CA VAL A 72 7.13 15.03 4.40
C VAL A 72 8.40 15.16 3.58
N LYS A 73 9.34 14.24 3.78
CA LYS A 73 10.54 14.08 2.94
C LYS A 73 10.59 12.62 2.48
N VAL A 74 10.82 12.42 1.19
CA VAL A 74 11.01 11.08 0.61
C VAL A 74 12.48 10.92 0.26
N VAL A 75 13.09 9.87 0.82
CA VAL A 75 14.47 9.46 0.52
C VAL A 75 14.44 8.01 0.09
N SER A 76 15.09 7.68 -1.01
CA SER A 76 15.10 6.31 -1.56
C SER A 76 16.50 5.89 -1.97
N ARG A 77 16.84 4.61 -1.72
CA ARG A 77 18.04 4.01 -2.31
C ARG A 77 17.88 3.72 -3.78
N ALA A 78 16.66 3.33 -4.17
CA ALA A 78 16.35 3.03 -5.56
C ALA A 78 16.19 4.33 -6.35
N PHE A 79 16.69 4.31 -7.57
CA PHE A 79 16.38 5.31 -8.57
C PHE A 79 14.94 5.08 -9.04
N LEU A 80 14.16 6.14 -9.08
CA LEU A 80 12.84 6.16 -9.71
C LEU A 80 12.99 6.90 -11.05
N SER A 81 12.61 6.25 -12.12
CA SER A 81 12.53 6.93 -13.41
C SER A 81 11.51 8.07 -13.36
N PRO A 82 11.61 9.10 -14.20
CA PRO A 82 10.63 10.17 -14.27
C PRO A 82 9.21 9.70 -14.50
N GLU A 83 9.03 8.58 -15.21
CA GLU A 83 7.73 7.98 -15.50
C GLU A 83 7.16 7.31 -14.25
N GLU A 84 7.92 6.48 -13.56
CA GLU A 84 7.54 5.84 -12.30
C GLU A 84 7.20 6.87 -11.23
N ASN A 85 8.07 7.88 -11.06
CA ASN A 85 7.85 8.96 -10.11
C ASN A 85 6.53 9.71 -10.39
N ARG A 86 6.26 10.04 -11.65
CA ARG A 86 5.03 10.70 -12.06
C ARG A 86 3.81 9.83 -11.79
N SER A 87 3.87 8.55 -12.15
CA SER A 87 2.78 7.61 -11.97
C SER A 87 2.43 7.41 -10.50
N ILE A 88 3.44 7.15 -9.65
CA ILE A 88 3.23 6.94 -8.21
C ILE A 88 2.76 8.24 -7.55
N SER A 89 3.34 9.39 -7.91
CA SER A 89 2.90 10.68 -7.37
C SER A 89 1.44 11.00 -7.72
N ALA A 90 1.02 10.68 -8.94
CA ALA A 90 -0.37 10.88 -9.36
C ALA A 90 -1.34 9.98 -8.58
N LEU A 91 -0.95 8.74 -8.30
CA LEU A 91 -1.74 7.81 -7.49
C LEU A 91 -1.92 8.34 -6.05
N LEU A 92 -0.86 8.90 -5.47
CA LEU A 92 -0.86 9.40 -4.09
C LEU A 92 -1.53 10.77 -3.94
N GLU A 93 -1.70 11.53 -5.02
CA GLU A 93 -2.19 12.92 -4.97
C GLU A 93 -3.54 13.05 -4.27
N LYS A 94 -4.42 12.08 -4.49
CA LYS A 94 -5.77 12.08 -3.92
C LYS A 94 -5.78 11.88 -2.41
N ASP A 95 -4.95 10.99 -1.91
CA ASP A 95 -4.99 10.55 -0.51
C ASP A 95 -3.96 11.27 0.35
N SER A 96 -2.84 11.66 -0.23
CA SER A 96 -1.74 12.32 0.48
C SER A 96 -0.97 13.30 -0.42
N PRO A 97 -1.51 14.48 -0.71
CA PRO A 97 -0.89 15.44 -1.63
C PRO A 97 0.51 15.90 -1.17
N LYS A 98 0.75 16.00 0.13
CA LYS A 98 2.09 16.31 0.66
C LYS A 98 3.12 15.21 0.38
N THR A 99 2.71 13.94 0.46
CA THR A 99 3.57 12.81 0.11
C THR A 99 3.83 12.77 -1.40
N ALA A 100 2.80 13.01 -2.21
CA ALA A 100 2.95 13.12 -3.66
C ALA A 100 3.93 14.22 -4.06
N GLN A 101 3.83 15.39 -3.44
CA GLN A 101 4.74 16.50 -3.67
C GLN A 101 6.19 16.15 -3.25
N ALA A 102 6.37 15.55 -2.07
CA ALA A 102 7.66 15.13 -1.58
C ALA A 102 8.30 14.05 -2.47
N LEU A 103 7.49 13.15 -3.05
CA LEU A 103 7.97 12.14 -3.98
C LEU A 103 8.46 12.74 -5.29
N ARG A 104 7.79 13.77 -5.81
CA ARG A 104 8.25 14.48 -7.04
C ARG A 104 9.65 15.10 -6.89
N SER A 105 10.01 15.46 -5.67
CA SER A 105 11.31 16.03 -5.30
C SER A 105 12.12 15.10 -4.38
N TYR A 106 11.96 13.79 -4.54
CA TYR A 106 12.64 12.82 -3.68
C TYR A 106 14.18 12.95 -3.80
N GLU A 107 14.84 12.61 -2.71
CA GLU A 107 16.28 12.52 -2.66
C GLU A 107 16.70 11.06 -2.89
N GLN A 108 17.56 10.84 -3.89
CA GLN A 108 18.19 9.53 -4.03
C GLN A 108 19.44 9.47 -3.15
N ASN A 109 19.51 8.47 -2.28
CA ASN A 109 20.66 8.20 -1.44
C ASN A 109 20.97 6.70 -1.44
N SER A 110 22.00 6.29 -2.22
CA SER A 110 22.45 4.90 -2.32
C SER A 110 22.95 4.33 -1.00
N ASP A 111 23.41 5.18 -0.10
CA ASP A 111 24.01 4.80 1.17
C ASP A 111 23.02 4.81 2.33
N LEU A 112 21.73 5.06 2.04
CA LEU A 112 20.67 4.96 3.02
C LEU A 112 20.61 3.52 3.56
N PHE A 113 20.82 3.33 4.85
CA PHE A 113 20.94 2.02 5.52
C PHE A 113 22.05 1.14 4.93
N PRO A 114 23.32 1.48 5.12
CA PRO A 114 24.43 0.64 4.66
C PRO A 114 24.35 -0.72 5.37
N PHE A 115 24.16 -1.79 4.59
CA PHE A 115 24.28 -3.14 5.11
C PHE A 115 25.77 -3.48 5.20
N GLN A 116 26.29 -3.60 6.42
CA GLN A 116 27.55 -4.31 6.62
C GLN A 116 27.25 -5.81 6.38
N ARG A 117 27.80 -6.37 5.31
CA ARG A 117 27.85 -7.82 5.15
C ARG A 117 28.95 -8.30 6.09
N GLU A 118 28.57 -8.97 7.17
CA GLU A 118 29.48 -9.80 7.95
C GLU A 118 29.94 -11.01 7.13
#